data_5e68de21e09b4b93df0d41fe6827a445
#
_entry.id   5e68de21e09b4b93df0d41fe6827a445
#
_cell.length_a   1.000
_cell.length_b   1.000
_cell.length_c   1.000
_cell.angle_alpha   90.00
_cell.angle_beta   90.00
_cell.angle_gamma   90.00
#
_symmetry.space_group_name_H-M   'P 1'
#
loop_
_entity.id
_entity.type
_entity.pdbx_description
1 polymer ?
#
loop_
_entity_poly.entity_id
_entity_poly.type
_entity_poly.pdbx_seq_one_letter_code
_entity_poly.pdbx_strand_id
1 'polypeptide(L)'
;MPYHLSRKSKKLLLFVAMKETKEILADYSHYEKSRNERLDRLEQLKGLSVSPKAKGLYVLVIGESATRDHMESYGYKRHTTPFLESFKKDPGTLLFSKAFSNHTHTVPVLTYALSQKNQYNNIPLQKAYSLIEIAKKAGYETYWISNQRKYGAWDTPTSEMAGTADHQVFINGRAGKGVGSTYYDKALLDHVPIVDSAHPTLIVFHVMGSHASYEDRYPKNETYFLGATIISIPMTTPSFIRTSS
;
A
#
# COMPACT_ATOMS: atom_id res chain seq x y z
N MET A 1 24.12 10.27 -15.23
CA MET A 1 25.14 9.26 -14.83
C MET A 1 24.48 8.27 -13.89
N PRO A 2 24.42 6.98 -14.19
CA PRO A 2 23.93 5.99 -13.26
C PRO A 2 24.99 5.77 -12.17
N TYR A 3 24.61 6.00 -10.92
CA TYR A 3 25.47 5.69 -9.78
C TYR A 3 25.69 4.17 -9.69
N HIS A 4 26.88 3.72 -10.04
CA HIS A 4 27.32 2.34 -9.89
C HIS A 4 27.63 2.07 -8.41
N LEU A 5 26.64 1.58 -7.66
CA LEU A 5 26.88 1.08 -6.30
C LEU A 5 27.84 -0.12 -6.34
N SER A 6 28.90 -0.06 -5.56
CA SER A 6 29.87 -1.15 -5.45
C SER A 6 29.20 -2.43 -4.91
N ARG A 7 29.80 -3.59 -5.14
CA ARG A 7 29.32 -4.90 -4.62
C ARG A 7 29.17 -4.90 -3.09
N LYS A 8 30.05 -4.17 -2.39
CA LYS A 8 30.00 -3.97 -0.93
C LYS A 8 28.82 -3.11 -0.52
N SER A 9 28.52 -2.02 -1.25
CA SER A 9 27.39 -1.14 -0.98
C SER A 9 26.06 -1.84 -1.20
N LYS A 10 25.94 -2.71 -2.21
CA LYS A 10 24.74 -3.53 -2.46
C LYS A 10 24.48 -4.54 -1.34
N LYS A 11 25.54 -5.20 -0.84
CA LYS A 11 25.43 -6.12 0.30
C LYS A 11 25.04 -5.40 1.59
N LEU A 12 25.59 -4.20 1.80
CA LEU A 12 25.24 -3.37 2.95
C LEU A 12 23.79 -2.92 2.90
N LEU A 13 23.32 -2.46 1.73
CA LEU A 13 21.91 -2.08 1.53
C LEU A 13 20.94 -3.24 1.79
N LEU A 14 21.28 -4.43 1.28
CA LEU A 14 20.48 -5.63 1.52
C LEU A 14 20.47 -6.01 3.01
N PHE A 15 21.63 -5.93 3.67
CA PHE A 15 21.75 -6.22 5.11
C PHE A 15 20.93 -5.22 5.95
N VAL A 16 21.00 -3.92 5.64
CA VAL A 16 20.21 -2.89 6.31
C VAL A 16 18.71 -3.14 6.11
N ALA A 17 18.27 -3.40 4.87
CA ALA A 17 16.88 -3.70 4.58
C ALA A 17 16.38 -4.97 5.32
N MET A 18 17.20 -6.00 5.40
CA MET A 18 16.86 -7.23 6.16
C MET A 18 16.80 -6.97 7.66
N LYS A 19 17.68 -6.14 8.21
CA LYS A 19 17.67 -5.77 9.63
C LYS A 19 16.42 -4.96 9.96
N GLU A 20 16.12 -3.92 9.18
CA GLU A 20 14.92 -3.10 9.35
C GLU A 20 13.64 -3.95 9.25
N THR A 21 13.57 -4.88 8.29
CA THR A 21 12.43 -5.79 8.15
C THR A 21 12.27 -6.69 9.38
N LYS A 22 13.37 -7.22 9.94
CA LYS A 22 13.32 -8.03 11.17
C LYS A 22 12.85 -7.23 12.38
N GLU A 23 13.31 -6.00 12.54
CA GLU A 23 12.89 -5.11 13.62
C GLU A 23 11.40 -4.79 13.52
N ILE A 24 10.90 -4.52 12.31
CA ILE A 24 9.48 -4.25 12.08
C ILE A 24 8.62 -5.49 12.32
N LEU A 25 9.08 -6.68 11.98
CA LEU A 25 8.36 -7.92 12.26
C LEU A 25 8.36 -8.27 13.76
N ALA A 26 9.42 -7.96 14.48
CA ALA A 26 9.42 -8.08 15.94
C ALA A 26 8.44 -7.08 16.57
N ASP A 27 8.41 -5.84 16.09
CA ASP A 27 7.47 -4.82 16.51
C ASP A 27 6.01 -5.22 16.21
N TYR A 28 5.76 -6.00 15.14
CA TYR A 28 4.42 -6.48 14.80
C TYR A 28 3.81 -7.36 15.88
N SER A 29 4.53 -8.34 16.37
CA SER A 29 4.06 -9.23 17.44
C SER A 29 3.65 -8.44 18.70
N HIS A 30 4.39 -7.38 19.01
CA HIS A 30 4.04 -6.47 20.10
C HIS A 30 2.85 -5.58 19.75
N TYR A 31 2.73 -5.15 18.50
CA TYR A 31 1.62 -4.32 18.03
C TYR A 31 0.27 -5.06 18.16
N GLU A 32 0.21 -6.31 17.71
CA GLU A 32 -0.96 -7.16 17.84
C GLU A 32 -1.34 -7.38 19.31
N LYS A 33 -0.38 -7.80 20.13
CA LYS A 33 -0.60 -8.05 21.56
C LYS A 33 -1.09 -6.82 22.31
N SER A 34 -0.69 -5.64 21.89
CA SER A 34 -1.06 -4.34 22.50
C SER A 34 -2.37 -3.77 21.94
N ARG A 35 -3.12 -4.52 21.12
CA ARG A 35 -4.38 -4.04 20.50
C ARG A 35 -5.36 -3.56 21.57
N ASN A 36 -5.64 -4.36 22.58
CA ASN A 36 -6.61 -4.01 23.60
C ASN A 36 -6.18 -2.76 24.37
N GLU A 37 -4.93 -2.68 24.77
CA GLU A 37 -4.40 -1.48 25.45
C GLU A 37 -4.49 -0.22 24.58
N ARG A 38 -4.29 -0.36 23.25
CA ARG A 38 -4.46 0.77 22.32
C ARG A 38 -5.92 1.19 22.24
N LEU A 39 -6.84 0.23 22.11
CA LEU A 39 -8.28 0.48 22.03
C LEU A 39 -8.79 1.15 23.31
N ASP A 40 -8.40 0.65 24.49
CA ASP A 40 -8.77 1.22 25.77
C ASP A 40 -8.30 2.70 25.90
N ARG A 41 -7.07 3.00 25.45
CA ARG A 41 -6.58 4.38 25.43
C ARG A 41 -7.31 5.23 24.38
N LEU A 42 -7.67 4.65 23.24
CA LEU A 42 -8.41 5.34 22.19
C LEU A 42 -9.81 5.71 22.68
N GLU A 43 -10.45 4.83 23.45
CA GLU A 43 -11.77 5.11 24.05
C GLU A 43 -11.73 6.30 25.00
N GLN A 44 -10.61 6.53 25.68
CA GLN A 44 -10.42 7.66 26.59
C GLN A 44 -10.16 8.99 25.86
N LEU A 45 -9.85 8.97 24.55
CA LEU A 45 -9.67 10.21 23.79
C LEU A 45 -11.00 10.95 23.65
N LYS A 46 -11.01 12.18 24.15
CA LYS A 46 -12.16 13.09 24.05
C LYS A 46 -11.98 14.06 22.88
N GLY A 47 -13.09 14.50 22.30
CA GLY A 47 -13.09 15.53 21.26
C GLY A 47 -12.69 15.04 19.87
N LEU A 48 -12.49 13.72 19.68
CA LEU A 48 -12.29 13.14 18.39
C LEU A 48 -13.66 12.78 17.79
N SER A 49 -14.10 13.55 16.81
CA SER A 49 -15.36 13.33 16.11
C SER A 49 -15.27 13.85 14.68
N VAL A 50 -16.07 13.25 13.82
CA VAL A 50 -16.23 13.75 12.45
C VAL A 50 -16.94 15.09 12.48
N SER A 51 -16.44 16.06 11.70
CA SER A 51 -17.17 17.32 11.50
C SER A 51 -18.56 17.03 10.91
N PRO A 52 -19.63 17.70 11.37
CA PRO A 52 -20.95 17.56 10.77
C PRO A 52 -21.00 17.85 9.26
N LYS A 53 -19.97 18.55 8.74
CA LYS A 53 -19.80 18.83 7.30
C LYS A 53 -19.07 17.71 6.55
N ALA A 54 -18.37 16.84 7.24
CA ALA A 54 -17.61 15.73 6.64
C ALA A 54 -18.54 14.52 6.45
N LYS A 55 -19.45 14.62 5.50
CA LYS A 55 -20.36 13.55 5.10
C LYS A 55 -19.86 12.88 3.83
N GLY A 56 -20.39 11.69 3.55
CA GLY A 56 -20.15 10.98 2.29
C GLY A 56 -18.96 10.04 2.32
N LEU A 57 -18.48 9.71 1.14
CA LEU A 57 -17.50 8.67 0.89
C LEU A 57 -16.10 9.24 0.76
N TYR A 58 -15.18 8.67 1.52
CA TYR A 58 -13.73 8.88 1.42
C TYR A 58 -13.08 7.59 0.95
N VAL A 59 -12.28 7.68 -0.11
CA VAL A 59 -11.61 6.52 -0.69
C VAL A 59 -10.10 6.72 -0.66
N LEU A 60 -9.40 5.79 -0.01
CA LEU A 60 -7.95 5.71 -0.02
C LEU A 60 -7.52 4.52 -0.87
N VAL A 61 -6.84 4.76 -1.99
CA VAL A 61 -6.26 3.70 -2.82
C VAL A 61 -4.78 3.57 -2.50
N ILE A 62 -4.39 2.42 -1.97
CA ILE A 62 -2.99 2.06 -1.70
C ILE A 62 -2.49 1.27 -2.89
N GLY A 63 -1.63 1.89 -3.70
CA GLY A 63 -0.94 1.26 -4.82
C GLY A 63 0.22 0.38 -4.37
N GLU A 64 0.81 -0.37 -5.30
CA GLU A 64 1.96 -1.22 -5.06
C GLU A 64 3.00 -1.04 -6.18
N SER A 65 4.28 -0.95 -5.80
CA SER A 65 5.45 -0.88 -6.69
C SER A 65 5.36 0.17 -7.81
N ALA A 66 4.56 1.22 -7.62
CA ALA A 66 4.40 2.29 -8.58
C ALA A 66 5.48 3.38 -8.37
N THR A 67 6.01 3.90 -9.48
CA THR A 67 6.92 5.05 -9.45
C THR A 67 6.44 6.14 -10.39
N ARG A 68 6.49 7.39 -9.93
CA ARG A 68 6.10 8.56 -10.74
C ARG A 68 6.91 8.67 -12.03
N ASP A 69 8.15 8.20 -12.03
CA ASP A 69 9.05 8.30 -13.21
C ASP A 69 8.57 7.41 -14.36
N HIS A 70 7.62 6.51 -14.13
CA HIS A 70 6.95 5.70 -15.14
C HIS A 70 5.46 6.05 -15.31
N MET A 71 5.00 7.18 -14.77
CA MET A 71 3.63 7.64 -14.90
C MET A 71 3.53 8.81 -15.88
N GLU A 72 2.67 8.69 -16.89
CA GLU A 72 2.38 9.75 -17.85
C GLU A 72 1.95 11.05 -17.16
N SER A 73 1.12 10.94 -16.12
CA SER A 73 0.65 12.06 -15.31
C SER A 73 1.79 12.89 -14.69
N TYR A 74 3.00 12.35 -14.60
CA TYR A 74 4.22 13.03 -14.15
C TYR A 74 5.21 13.33 -15.30
N GLY A 75 4.81 13.16 -16.55
CA GLY A 75 5.61 13.49 -17.72
C GLY A 75 6.41 12.32 -18.31
N TYR A 76 6.10 11.08 -17.93
CA TYR A 76 6.66 9.92 -18.64
C TYR A 76 6.15 9.87 -20.08
N LYS A 77 7.04 9.56 -21.03
CA LYS A 77 6.76 9.65 -22.47
C LYS A 77 5.78 8.62 -23.02
N ARG A 78 5.51 7.54 -22.27
CA ARG A 78 4.58 6.47 -22.66
C ARG A 78 3.22 6.67 -21.97
N HIS A 79 2.16 6.28 -22.65
CA HIS A 79 0.78 6.31 -22.12
C HIS A 79 0.56 5.20 -21.08
N THR A 80 1.12 5.39 -19.89
CA THR A 80 1.05 4.40 -18.80
C THR A 80 -0.07 4.68 -17.81
N THR A 81 -0.51 5.92 -17.70
CA THR A 81 -1.54 6.35 -16.75
C THR A 81 -2.51 7.35 -17.39
N PRO A 82 -3.17 7.01 -18.53
CA PRO A 82 -3.99 7.96 -19.28
C PRO A 82 -5.18 8.49 -18.48
N PHE A 83 -5.75 7.65 -17.61
CA PHE A 83 -6.85 8.05 -16.73
C PHE A 83 -6.37 9.11 -15.71
N LEU A 84 -5.24 8.89 -15.03
CA LEU A 84 -4.68 9.88 -14.11
C LEU A 84 -4.26 11.17 -14.84
N GLU A 85 -3.77 11.05 -16.07
CA GLU A 85 -3.45 12.23 -16.90
C GLU A 85 -4.70 13.06 -17.18
N SER A 86 -5.84 12.42 -17.42
CA SER A 86 -7.10 13.13 -17.65
C SER A 86 -7.57 13.93 -16.43
N PHE A 87 -7.33 13.44 -15.22
CA PHE A 87 -7.67 14.12 -13.97
C PHE A 87 -6.91 15.42 -13.73
N LYS A 88 -5.74 15.62 -14.34
CA LYS A 88 -4.98 16.88 -14.20
C LYS A 88 -5.75 18.12 -14.66
N LYS A 89 -6.78 17.92 -15.47
CA LYS A 89 -7.64 18.99 -15.98
C LYS A 89 -8.83 19.28 -15.03
N ASP A 90 -9.07 18.41 -14.05
CA ASP A 90 -10.15 18.60 -13.09
C ASP A 90 -9.72 19.58 -11.99
N PRO A 91 -10.48 20.65 -11.74
CA PRO A 91 -10.16 21.63 -10.70
C PRO A 91 -10.08 21.05 -9.28
N GLY A 92 -10.73 19.90 -9.04
CA GLY A 92 -10.69 19.19 -7.76
C GLY A 92 -9.43 18.33 -7.58
N THR A 93 -8.58 18.21 -8.60
CA THR A 93 -7.40 17.33 -8.55
C THR A 93 -6.18 18.03 -7.97
N LEU A 94 -5.56 17.39 -6.97
CA LEU A 94 -4.25 17.80 -6.41
C LEU A 94 -3.20 16.76 -6.79
N LEU A 95 -2.20 17.19 -7.56
CA LEU A 95 -1.06 16.36 -7.96
C LEU A 95 0.18 16.71 -7.13
N PHE A 96 0.62 15.80 -6.27
CA PHE A 96 1.81 15.99 -5.45
C PHE A 96 3.08 15.64 -6.20
N SER A 97 3.86 16.63 -6.62
CA SER A 97 5.10 16.44 -7.38
C SER A 97 6.32 16.05 -6.54
N LYS A 98 6.26 16.24 -5.23
CA LYS A 98 7.36 16.01 -4.27
C LYS A 98 6.97 15.01 -3.17
N ALA A 99 6.19 13.99 -3.51
CA ALA A 99 5.90 12.90 -2.59
C ALA A 99 6.97 11.80 -2.73
N PHE A 100 7.52 11.37 -1.60
CA PHE A 100 8.57 10.35 -1.54
C PHE A 100 8.17 9.28 -0.54
N SER A 101 8.47 8.03 -0.87
CA SER A 101 8.37 6.93 0.07
C SER A 101 9.49 7.03 1.11
N ASN A 102 9.17 6.75 2.36
CA ASN A 102 10.12 6.71 3.48
C ASN A 102 11.00 5.44 3.47
N HIS A 103 10.56 4.39 2.78
CA HIS A 103 11.27 3.12 2.61
C HIS A 103 11.07 2.56 1.22
N THR A 104 11.79 1.48 0.90
CA THR A 104 11.73 0.77 -0.40
C THR A 104 10.85 -0.48 -0.38
N HIS A 105 10.33 -0.89 0.78
CA HIS A 105 9.54 -2.10 0.97
C HIS A 105 8.17 -1.77 1.55
N THR A 106 7.15 -2.51 1.14
CA THR A 106 5.74 -2.29 1.46
C THR A 106 5.48 -2.22 2.97
N VAL A 107 6.00 -3.19 3.74
CA VAL A 107 5.72 -3.27 5.18
C VAL A 107 6.14 -2.01 5.95
N PRO A 108 7.40 -1.55 5.89
CA PRO A 108 7.79 -0.32 6.57
C PRO A 108 7.08 0.92 6.01
N VAL A 109 6.89 1.01 4.68
CA VAL A 109 6.20 2.14 4.07
C VAL A 109 4.79 2.28 4.64
N LEU A 110 4.01 1.22 4.61
CA LEU A 110 2.61 1.25 5.06
C LEU A 110 2.49 1.37 6.57
N THR A 111 3.42 0.78 7.33
CA THR A 111 3.48 0.97 8.78
C THR A 111 3.56 2.44 9.14
N TYR A 112 4.40 3.21 8.47
CA TYR A 112 4.57 4.62 8.74
C TYR A 112 3.50 5.50 8.09
N ALA A 113 3.01 5.13 6.91
CA ALA A 113 1.96 5.88 6.23
C ALA A 113 0.59 5.76 6.90
N LEU A 114 0.31 4.60 7.53
CA LEU A 114 -1.00 4.27 8.09
C LEU A 114 -1.06 4.31 9.61
N SER A 115 0.00 4.76 10.29
CA SER A 115 0.01 4.91 11.74
C SER A 115 0.58 6.26 12.19
N GLN A 116 0.44 6.57 13.46
CA GLN A 116 1.07 7.74 14.08
C GLN A 116 2.60 7.65 14.10
N LYS A 117 3.18 6.43 14.06
CA LYS A 117 4.61 6.24 14.01
C LYS A 117 5.15 6.70 12.66
N ASN A 118 6.20 7.51 12.69
CA ASN A 118 6.92 7.92 11.47
C ASN A 118 8.40 8.15 11.77
N GLN A 119 9.18 8.50 10.74
CA GLN A 119 10.62 8.71 10.86
C GLN A 119 11.03 9.95 11.65
N TYR A 120 10.10 10.80 12.01
CA TYR A 120 10.34 12.07 12.71
C TYR A 120 9.92 12.04 14.18
N ASN A 121 9.33 10.94 14.66
CA ASN A 121 8.93 10.78 16.05
C ASN A 121 9.46 9.48 16.65
N ASN A 122 9.46 9.41 17.98
CA ASN A 122 9.90 8.24 18.74
C ASN A 122 8.73 7.42 19.29
N ILE A 123 7.54 7.50 18.68
CA ILE A 123 6.38 6.73 19.12
C ILE A 123 6.64 5.24 18.85
N PRO A 124 6.65 4.38 19.88
CA PRO A 124 6.74 2.94 19.66
C PRO A 124 5.50 2.45 18.88
N LEU A 125 5.70 1.54 17.93
CA LEU A 125 4.61 1.08 17.06
C LEU A 125 3.44 0.52 17.89
N GLN A 126 3.70 -0.25 18.92
CA GLN A 126 2.68 -0.83 19.81
C GLN A 126 1.80 0.22 20.51
N LYS A 127 2.25 1.47 20.59
CA LYS A 127 1.50 2.59 21.15
C LYS A 127 0.88 3.52 20.09
N ALA A 128 1.26 3.36 18.82
CA ALA A 128 0.79 4.18 17.72
C ALA A 128 -0.63 3.76 17.31
N TYR A 129 -1.54 4.71 17.18
CA TYR A 129 -2.84 4.45 16.58
C TYR A 129 -2.71 4.35 15.07
N SER A 130 -3.49 3.45 14.47
CA SER A 130 -3.61 3.39 13.02
C SER A 130 -4.63 4.40 12.49
N LEU A 131 -4.54 4.71 11.19
CA LEU A 131 -5.54 5.53 10.50
C LEU A 131 -6.95 4.95 10.66
N ILE A 132 -7.10 3.63 10.59
CA ILE A 132 -8.39 2.95 10.73
C ILE A 132 -8.94 3.10 12.13
N GLU A 133 -8.12 2.87 13.17
CA GLU A 133 -8.54 3.06 14.57
C GLU A 133 -9.01 4.49 14.83
N ILE A 134 -8.29 5.49 14.33
CA ILE A 134 -8.66 6.91 14.47
C ILE A 134 -9.94 7.23 13.70
N ALA A 135 -10.09 6.76 12.47
CA ALA A 135 -11.29 6.98 11.67
C ALA A 135 -12.53 6.39 12.35
N LYS A 136 -12.45 5.16 12.83
CA LYS A 136 -13.54 4.52 13.60
C LYS A 136 -13.91 5.33 14.83
N LYS A 137 -12.93 5.70 15.64
CA LYS A 137 -13.16 6.51 16.85
C LYS A 137 -13.79 7.87 16.53
N ALA A 138 -13.45 8.45 15.39
CA ALA A 138 -14.05 9.70 14.91
C ALA A 138 -15.50 9.51 14.42
N GLY A 139 -15.98 8.29 14.19
CA GLY A 139 -17.35 7.99 13.75
C GLY A 139 -17.46 7.66 12.25
N TYR A 140 -16.36 7.29 11.59
CA TYR A 140 -16.43 6.74 10.24
C TYR A 140 -16.81 5.25 10.29
N GLU A 141 -17.66 4.82 9.37
CA GLU A 141 -17.77 3.41 9.00
C GLU A 141 -16.58 3.05 8.10
N THR A 142 -15.83 2.00 8.45
CA THR A 142 -14.55 1.71 7.82
C THR A 142 -14.54 0.38 7.09
N TYR A 143 -14.06 0.41 5.83
CA TYR A 143 -13.93 -0.76 4.97
C TYR A 143 -12.48 -0.93 4.55
N TRP A 144 -11.98 -2.17 4.61
CA TRP A 144 -10.70 -2.55 4.04
C TRP A 144 -10.92 -3.62 2.98
N ILE A 145 -10.75 -3.27 1.70
CA ILE A 145 -10.99 -4.14 0.54
C ILE A 145 -9.65 -4.35 -0.15
N SER A 146 -9.13 -5.59 -0.13
CA SER A 146 -7.75 -5.90 -0.50
C SER A 146 -7.64 -7.02 -1.52
N ASN A 147 -6.78 -6.80 -2.53
CA ASN A 147 -6.29 -7.83 -3.43
C ASN A 147 -4.96 -8.45 -2.94
N GLN A 148 -4.48 -8.04 -1.77
CA GLN A 148 -3.35 -8.65 -1.08
C GLN A 148 -3.79 -9.85 -0.26
N ARG A 149 -2.84 -10.69 0.15
CA ARG A 149 -3.13 -11.82 1.05
C ARG A 149 -3.34 -11.31 2.48
N LYS A 150 -4.35 -11.85 3.17
CA LYS A 150 -4.59 -11.53 4.59
C LYS A 150 -3.54 -12.18 5.49
N TYR A 151 -3.23 -13.45 5.19
CA TYR A 151 -2.30 -14.26 5.96
C TYR A 151 -1.22 -14.81 5.05
N GLY A 152 -0.01 -14.81 5.51
CA GLY A 152 1.16 -15.34 4.83
C GLY A 152 2.26 -15.68 5.83
N ALA A 153 3.41 -16.17 5.37
CA ALA A 153 4.58 -16.39 6.22
C ALA A 153 5.06 -15.10 6.95
N TRP A 154 4.43 -13.98 6.63
CA TRP A 154 4.74 -12.64 7.11
C TRP A 154 3.44 -11.88 7.41
N ASP A 155 2.78 -12.21 8.51
CA ASP A 155 1.75 -11.34 9.05
C ASP A 155 2.39 -10.00 9.37
N THR A 156 1.78 -8.90 8.91
CA THR A 156 2.41 -7.59 8.91
C THR A 156 1.61 -6.59 9.72
N PRO A 157 2.22 -5.50 10.20
CA PRO A 157 1.48 -4.40 10.83
C PRO A 157 0.31 -3.90 9.95
N THR A 158 0.46 -3.96 8.62
CA THR A 158 -0.60 -3.58 7.68
C THR A 158 -1.81 -4.50 7.77
N SER A 159 -1.59 -5.83 7.90
CA SER A 159 -2.68 -6.81 8.07
C SER A 159 -3.41 -6.60 9.40
N GLU A 160 -2.68 -6.25 10.45
CA GLU A 160 -3.25 -5.94 11.76
C GLU A 160 -4.08 -4.64 11.70
N MET A 161 -3.57 -3.59 11.06
CA MET A 161 -4.31 -2.34 10.86
C MET A 161 -5.58 -2.57 10.05
N ALA A 162 -5.49 -3.37 8.98
CA ALA A 162 -6.65 -3.79 8.18
C ALA A 162 -7.67 -4.55 9.04
N GLY A 163 -7.18 -5.38 9.97
CA GLY A 163 -7.98 -6.14 10.93
C GLY A 163 -8.80 -5.30 11.89
N THR A 164 -8.50 -4.01 12.04
CA THR A 164 -9.26 -3.08 12.89
C THR A 164 -10.44 -2.41 12.17
N ALA A 165 -10.55 -2.52 10.86
CA ALA A 165 -11.69 -2.00 10.09
C ALA A 165 -12.99 -2.71 10.49
N ASP A 166 -14.14 -2.02 10.35
CA ASP A 166 -15.46 -2.62 10.62
C ASP A 166 -15.75 -3.74 9.64
N HIS A 167 -15.39 -3.54 8.37
CA HIS A 167 -15.59 -4.51 7.31
C HIS A 167 -14.29 -4.80 6.59
N GLN A 168 -14.00 -6.09 6.36
CA GLN A 168 -12.76 -6.54 5.73
C GLN A 168 -13.05 -7.55 4.63
N VAL A 169 -12.51 -7.31 3.44
CA VAL A 169 -12.57 -8.21 2.30
C VAL A 169 -11.16 -8.44 1.77
N PHE A 170 -10.73 -9.70 1.69
CA PHE A 170 -9.46 -10.12 1.09
C PHE A 170 -9.76 -11.13 -0.01
N ILE A 171 -9.72 -10.69 -1.28
CA ILE A 171 -10.12 -11.55 -2.41
C ILE A 171 -9.08 -12.64 -2.73
N ASN A 172 -7.82 -12.48 -2.32
CA ASN A 172 -6.75 -13.46 -2.46
C ASN A 172 -6.46 -14.24 -1.16
N GLY A 173 -7.44 -14.39 -0.28
CA GLY A 173 -7.27 -14.91 1.07
C GLY A 173 -7.01 -16.41 1.24
N ARG A 174 -7.01 -17.25 0.19
CA ARG A 174 -6.82 -18.70 0.32
C ARG A 174 -5.35 -19.09 0.13
N ALA A 175 -4.77 -19.65 1.19
CA ALA A 175 -3.51 -20.39 1.13
C ALA A 175 -3.63 -21.57 0.17
N GLY A 176 -2.70 -21.73 -0.80
CA GLY A 176 -2.62 -22.97 -1.58
C GLY A 176 -2.39 -22.82 -3.08
N LYS A 177 -2.51 -21.64 -3.66
CA LYS A 177 -2.09 -21.40 -5.06
C LYS A 177 -0.95 -20.40 -5.07
N GLY A 178 0.09 -20.72 -5.85
CA GLY A 178 1.40 -20.07 -5.93
C GLY A 178 1.51 -18.54 -5.72
N VAL A 179 2.69 -18.00 -5.88
CA VAL A 179 3.04 -16.59 -5.66
C VAL A 179 2.39 -15.64 -6.70
N GLY A 180 1.06 -15.69 -6.89
CA GLY A 180 0.35 -14.83 -7.84
C GLY A 180 -1.00 -14.40 -7.30
N SER A 181 -1.50 -13.24 -7.71
CA SER A 181 -2.89 -12.88 -7.54
C SER A 181 -3.74 -13.76 -8.47
N THR A 182 -4.84 -14.29 -7.95
CA THR A 182 -5.83 -15.03 -8.75
C THR A 182 -6.80 -14.06 -9.42
N TYR A 183 -6.86 -12.81 -8.94
CA TYR A 183 -7.79 -11.78 -9.39
C TYR A 183 -7.05 -10.51 -9.80
N TYR A 184 -7.59 -9.80 -10.78
CA TYR A 184 -7.18 -8.43 -11.11
C TYR A 184 -7.82 -7.45 -10.12
N ASP A 185 -7.21 -6.28 -9.95
CA ASP A 185 -7.69 -5.26 -8.99
C ASP A 185 -9.12 -4.80 -9.26
N LYS A 186 -9.59 -4.89 -10.51
CA LYS A 186 -10.99 -4.60 -10.88
C LYS A 186 -12.01 -5.39 -10.05
N ALA A 187 -11.69 -6.62 -9.65
CA ALA A 187 -12.56 -7.45 -8.83
C ALA A 187 -12.84 -6.87 -7.43
N LEU A 188 -12.03 -5.91 -6.97
CA LEU A 188 -12.29 -5.21 -5.71
C LEU A 188 -13.57 -4.37 -5.76
N LEU A 189 -13.96 -3.91 -6.96
CA LEU A 189 -15.16 -3.08 -7.16
C LEU A 189 -16.46 -3.86 -6.87
N ASP A 190 -16.45 -5.18 -7.02
CA ASP A 190 -17.61 -6.04 -6.73
C ASP A 190 -17.92 -6.09 -5.22
N HIS A 191 -17.00 -5.59 -4.39
CA HIS A 191 -17.11 -5.57 -2.93
C HIS A 191 -17.35 -4.17 -2.36
N VAL A 192 -17.58 -3.18 -3.22
CA VAL A 192 -17.92 -1.83 -2.77
C VAL A 192 -19.32 -1.84 -2.16
N PRO A 193 -19.48 -1.38 -0.90
CA PRO A 193 -20.81 -1.33 -0.28
C PRO A 193 -21.69 -0.25 -0.92
N ILE A 194 -22.98 -0.38 -0.71
CA ILE A 194 -23.89 0.75 -0.93
C ILE A 194 -23.67 1.72 0.22
N VAL A 195 -23.18 2.90 -0.08
CA VAL A 195 -22.82 3.92 0.91
C VAL A 195 -23.95 4.92 1.07
N ASP A 196 -24.40 5.12 2.31
CA ASP A 196 -25.28 6.24 2.64
C ASP A 196 -24.46 7.54 2.71
N SER A 197 -24.78 8.49 1.86
CA SER A 197 -24.10 9.79 1.82
C SER A 197 -24.27 10.62 3.10
N ALA A 198 -25.21 10.26 3.98
CA ALA A 198 -25.42 10.92 5.26
C ALA A 198 -24.39 10.50 6.31
N HIS A 199 -23.79 9.33 6.15
CA HIS A 199 -22.79 8.79 7.09
C HIS A 199 -21.38 8.89 6.49
N PRO A 200 -20.38 9.34 7.26
CA PRO A 200 -18.99 9.38 6.82
C PRO A 200 -18.47 7.96 6.70
N THR A 201 -18.04 7.58 5.52
CA THR A 201 -17.52 6.24 5.22
C THR A 201 -16.11 6.34 4.67
N LEU A 202 -15.18 5.54 5.21
CA LEU A 202 -13.82 5.40 4.71
C LEU A 202 -13.64 4.01 4.08
N ILE A 203 -13.38 3.96 2.78
CA ILE A 203 -13.00 2.73 2.08
C ILE A 203 -11.50 2.79 1.78
N VAL A 204 -10.76 1.79 2.20
CA VAL A 204 -9.37 1.57 1.83
C VAL A 204 -9.31 0.44 0.81
N PHE A 205 -8.88 0.75 -0.42
CA PHE A 205 -8.51 -0.24 -1.42
C PHE A 205 -7.01 -0.51 -1.33
N HIS A 206 -6.62 -1.74 -1.03
CA HIS A 206 -5.24 -2.18 -1.08
C HIS A 206 -5.05 -3.08 -2.29
N VAL A 207 -4.58 -2.49 -3.38
CA VAL A 207 -4.48 -3.14 -4.69
C VAL A 207 -3.17 -3.95 -4.81
N MET A 208 -3.13 -4.86 -5.77
CA MET A 208 -1.90 -5.54 -6.19
C MET A 208 -1.05 -4.64 -7.10
N GLY A 209 -1.69 -3.76 -7.85
CA GLY A 209 -1.05 -2.71 -8.65
C GLY A 209 0.05 -3.23 -9.56
N SER A 210 1.19 -2.56 -9.50
CA SER A 210 2.40 -2.88 -10.29
C SER A 210 3.36 -3.83 -9.56
N HIS A 211 2.87 -4.71 -8.68
CA HIS A 211 3.72 -5.72 -8.04
C HIS A 211 4.41 -6.61 -9.06
N ALA A 212 5.58 -7.15 -8.73
CA ALA A 212 6.39 -8.03 -9.60
C ALA A 212 5.55 -9.11 -10.31
N SER A 213 6.03 -9.61 -11.45
CA SER A 213 5.26 -10.36 -12.45
C SER A 213 4.17 -9.50 -13.10
N TYR A 214 4.60 -8.40 -13.71
CA TYR A 214 3.71 -7.38 -14.29
C TYR A 214 2.67 -7.95 -15.24
N GLU A 215 3.03 -8.97 -16.04
CA GLU A 215 2.13 -9.64 -16.99
C GLU A 215 0.95 -10.35 -16.33
N ASP A 216 1.05 -10.62 -15.01
CA ASP A 216 -0.03 -11.24 -14.23
C ASP A 216 -1.01 -10.19 -13.66
N ARG A 217 -0.80 -8.89 -13.91
CA ARG A 217 -1.56 -7.81 -13.28
C ARG A 217 -2.71 -7.30 -14.14
N TYR A 218 -2.79 -7.71 -15.40
CA TYR A 218 -3.82 -7.28 -16.34
C TYR A 218 -4.22 -8.45 -17.28
N PRO A 219 -5.43 -8.40 -17.85
CA PRO A 219 -5.86 -9.38 -18.85
C PRO A 219 -4.97 -9.32 -20.10
N LYS A 220 -4.69 -10.47 -20.73
CA LYS A 220 -3.83 -10.55 -21.91
C LYS A 220 -4.29 -9.69 -23.09
N ASN A 221 -5.60 -9.48 -23.23
CA ASN A 221 -6.18 -8.60 -24.25
C ASN A 221 -6.02 -7.10 -23.94
N GLU A 222 -5.50 -6.73 -22.77
CA GLU A 222 -5.20 -5.36 -22.37
C GLU A 222 -3.69 -5.06 -22.39
N THR A 223 -2.92 -5.81 -23.18
CA THR A 223 -1.47 -5.59 -23.33
C THR A 223 -1.22 -4.43 -24.29
N TYR A 224 -0.78 -3.28 -23.78
CA TYR A 224 -0.46 -2.09 -24.58
C TYR A 224 0.99 -2.05 -25.07
N PHE A 225 1.90 -2.66 -24.34
CA PHE A 225 3.33 -2.61 -24.66
C PHE A 225 3.80 -4.02 -25.04
N LEU A 226 3.98 -4.25 -26.34
CA LEU A 226 4.54 -5.50 -26.85
C LEU A 226 6.07 -5.43 -26.80
N GLY A 227 6.71 -6.50 -26.33
CA GLY A 227 8.16 -6.70 -26.44
C GLY A 227 9.01 -6.35 -25.22
N ALA A 228 8.44 -6.17 -24.04
CA ALA A 228 9.22 -6.28 -22.81
C ALA A 228 9.45 -7.76 -22.48
N THR A 229 10.39 -8.39 -23.15
CA THR A 229 10.94 -9.66 -22.65
C THR A 229 11.60 -9.34 -21.32
N ILE A 230 10.91 -9.56 -20.22
CA ILE A 230 11.52 -9.54 -18.91
C ILE A 230 12.43 -10.76 -18.91
N ILE A 231 13.73 -10.51 -19.06
CA ILE A 231 14.74 -11.50 -18.70
C ILE A 231 14.51 -11.74 -17.21
N SER A 232 13.91 -12.87 -16.86
CA SER A 232 13.85 -13.33 -15.49
C SER A 232 15.28 -13.50 -15.04
N ILE A 233 15.78 -12.53 -14.27
CA ILE A 233 17.10 -12.59 -13.67
C ILE A 233 16.98 -13.60 -12.52
N PRO A 234 17.66 -14.77 -12.60
CA PRO A 234 17.73 -15.64 -11.46
C PRO A 234 18.36 -14.87 -10.31
N MET A 235 17.85 -15.03 -9.09
CA MET A 235 18.31 -14.29 -7.90
C MET A 235 19.79 -14.56 -7.53
N THR A 236 20.55 -15.25 -8.38
CA THR A 236 21.94 -15.67 -8.12
C THR A 236 23.01 -14.93 -8.92
N THR A 237 22.66 -14.06 -9.89
CA THR A 237 23.71 -13.34 -10.66
C THR A 237 23.25 -11.94 -11.08
N PRO A 238 24.06 -10.89 -10.86
CA PRO A 238 23.78 -9.56 -11.36
C PRO A 238 24.25 -9.48 -12.82
N SER A 239 23.31 -9.48 -13.76
CA SER A 239 23.61 -9.18 -15.17
C SER A 239 22.81 -7.98 -15.67
N PHE A 240 23.49 -7.19 -16.47
CA PHE A 240 23.15 -5.90 -16.99
C PHE A 240 21.95 -5.88 -17.91
N ILE A 241 21.13 -4.83 -17.79
CA ILE A 241 20.16 -4.43 -18.81
C ILE A 241 20.97 -3.80 -19.97
N ARG A 242 21.01 -4.45 -21.11
CA ARG A 242 21.38 -3.81 -22.39
C ARG A 242 20.13 -3.23 -23.02
N THR A 243 20.07 -1.92 -23.14
CA THR A 243 19.17 -1.23 -24.03
C THR A 243 19.76 -1.28 -25.44
N SER A 244 19.10 -1.96 -26.35
CA SER A 244 19.35 -1.76 -27.79
C SER A 244 18.41 -0.68 -28.30
N SER A 245 19.00 0.25 -28.99
CA SER A 245 18.46 1.40 -29.75
C SER A 245 17.29 1.03 -30.66
#